data_9809047284e7e4965b5dde95eaacb038
#
_entry.id   9809047284e7e4965b5dde95eaacb038
#
_cell.length_a   1.000
_cell.length_b   1.000
_cell.length_c   1.000
_cell.angle_alpha   90.00
_cell.angle_beta   90.00
_cell.angle_gamma   90.00
#
_symmetry.space_group_name_H-M   'P 1'
#
loop_
_entity.id
_entity.type
_entity.pdbx_description
1 polymer ?
#
loop_
_entity_poly.entity_id
_entity_poly.type
_entity_poly.pdbx_seq_one_letter_code
_entity_poly.pdbx_strand_id
1 'polypeptide(L)'
;MIQLNVSLDSSGRARLDGKEHELLLGYSANRNVYAINVLAGPEWSGLAIRAFWHTPSGTDPPASLVVDGSVTVPALVTAKPGSGCITFEGTDGGKLIASADVLYRVG
;
A
#
# COMPACT_ATOMS: atom_id res chain seq x y z
N MET A 1 -10.58 -6.08 -12.04
CA MET A 1 -9.64 -5.63 -11.00
C MET A 1 -10.02 -4.22 -10.57
N ILE A 2 -10.15 -4.02 -9.28
CA ILE A 2 -10.45 -2.70 -8.72
C ILE A 2 -9.14 -1.95 -8.48
N GLN A 3 -9.05 -0.71 -8.95
CA GLN A 3 -7.84 0.10 -8.81
C GLN A 3 -8.05 1.22 -7.80
N LEU A 4 -7.09 1.37 -6.91
CA LEU A 4 -7.06 2.41 -5.89
C LEU A 4 -5.82 3.28 -6.11
N ASN A 5 -5.89 4.55 -5.75
CA ASN A 5 -4.79 5.49 -5.96
C ASN A 5 -4.22 5.96 -4.63
N VAL A 6 -2.89 5.95 -4.54
CA VAL A 6 -2.14 6.42 -3.38
C VAL A 6 -1.02 7.34 -3.88
N SER A 7 -0.88 8.50 -3.25
CA SER A 7 0.20 9.44 -3.56
C SER A 7 1.22 9.43 -2.42
N LEU A 8 2.50 9.29 -2.76
CA LEU A 8 3.61 9.32 -1.82
C LEU A 8 4.33 10.67 -1.93
N ASP A 9 4.56 11.30 -0.79
CA ASP A 9 5.29 12.56 -0.73
C ASP A 9 6.35 12.51 0.38
N SER A 10 6.93 13.65 0.73
CA SER A 10 7.98 13.74 1.75
C SER A 10 7.45 13.79 3.19
N SER A 11 6.14 13.76 3.38
CA SER A 11 5.53 13.94 4.71
C SER A 11 5.59 12.69 5.60
N GLY A 12 5.98 11.54 5.07
CA GLY A 12 5.98 10.26 5.78
C GLY A 12 4.62 9.59 5.80
N ARG A 13 3.61 10.18 5.13
CA ARG A 13 2.27 9.62 4.98
C ARG A 13 1.88 9.56 3.53
N ALA A 14 1.23 8.46 3.14
CA ALA A 14 0.62 8.37 1.82
C ALA A 14 -0.70 9.14 1.81
N ARG A 15 -0.97 9.84 0.71
CA ARG A 15 -2.23 10.56 0.50
C ARG A 15 -3.17 9.73 -0.32
N LEU A 16 -4.46 9.76 0.04
CA LEU A 16 -5.51 9.08 -0.67
C LEU A 16 -6.28 10.08 -1.53
N ASP A 17 -6.87 9.58 -2.62
CA ASP A 17 -7.80 10.38 -3.39
C ASP A 17 -9.05 10.68 -2.56
N GLY A 18 -9.50 11.94 -2.59
CA GLY A 18 -10.68 12.36 -1.85
C GLY A 18 -10.40 12.71 -0.40
N LYS A 19 -11.39 12.49 0.45
CA LYS A 19 -11.37 12.89 1.86
C LYS A 19 -11.20 11.70 2.82
N GLU A 20 -10.91 10.53 2.30
CA GLU A 20 -10.72 9.34 3.12
C GLU A 20 -9.41 9.43 3.89
N HIS A 21 -9.43 8.92 5.12
CA HIS A 21 -8.25 8.78 5.95
C HIS A 21 -7.63 7.39 5.88
N GLU A 22 -8.32 6.46 5.24
CA GLU A 22 -7.86 5.08 5.07
C GLU A 22 -8.38 4.51 3.74
N LEU A 23 -7.62 3.57 3.16
CA LEU A 23 -8.05 2.83 1.98
C LEU A 23 -9.14 1.85 2.38
N LEU A 24 -10.20 1.79 1.58
CA LEU A 24 -11.26 0.80 1.76
C LEU A 24 -11.03 -0.35 0.80
N LEU A 25 -10.69 -1.52 1.35
CA LEU A 25 -10.41 -2.73 0.58
C LEU A 25 -11.61 -3.68 0.54
N GLY A 26 -12.81 -3.12 0.55
CA GLY A 26 -14.05 -3.87 0.43
C GLY A 26 -14.33 -4.76 1.64
N TYR A 27 -14.87 -5.94 1.38
CA TYR A 27 -15.25 -6.90 2.41
C TYR A 27 -14.44 -8.17 2.27
N SER A 28 -14.09 -8.78 3.40
CA SER A 28 -13.32 -10.02 3.40
C SER A 28 -14.04 -11.18 2.69
N ALA A 29 -15.37 -11.16 2.65
CA ALA A 29 -16.17 -12.14 1.93
C ALA A 29 -16.11 -11.98 0.40
N ASN A 30 -15.72 -10.80 -0.09
CA ASN A 30 -15.57 -10.57 -1.51
C ASN A 30 -14.23 -11.09 -2.00
N ARG A 31 -14.24 -11.68 -3.19
CA ARG A 31 -13.00 -12.19 -3.83
C ARG A 31 -12.49 -11.23 -4.89
N ASN A 32 -12.72 -9.94 -4.70
CA ASN A 32 -12.22 -8.91 -5.61
C ASN A 32 -10.70 -8.81 -5.52
N VAL A 33 -10.08 -8.58 -6.66
CA VAL A 33 -8.65 -8.32 -6.74
C VAL A 33 -8.45 -6.81 -6.80
N TYR A 34 -7.60 -6.31 -5.94
CA TYR A 34 -7.29 -4.87 -5.86
C TYR A 34 -5.87 -4.62 -6.35
N ALA A 35 -5.69 -3.53 -7.07
CA ALA A 35 -4.38 -2.99 -7.41
C ALA A 35 -4.30 -1.56 -6.89
N ILE A 36 -3.13 -1.19 -6.39
CA ILE A 36 -2.87 0.16 -5.92
C ILE A 36 -1.96 0.84 -6.93
N ASN A 37 -2.43 1.96 -7.49
CA ASN A 37 -1.63 2.83 -8.32
C ASN A 37 -0.87 3.79 -7.39
N VAL A 38 0.44 3.77 -7.47
CA VAL A 38 1.32 4.54 -6.59
C VAL A 38 1.87 5.73 -7.38
N LEU A 39 1.46 6.93 -6.97
CA LEU A 39 1.93 8.19 -7.54
C LEU A 39 3.02 8.71 -6.61
N ALA A 40 4.28 8.50 -6.98
CA ALA A 40 5.42 8.87 -6.16
C ALA A 40 5.91 10.27 -6.54
N GLY A 41 6.12 11.12 -5.51
CA GLY A 41 6.68 12.45 -5.69
C GLY A 41 8.17 12.42 -6.06
N PRO A 42 8.76 13.61 -6.31
CA PRO A 42 10.17 13.70 -6.73
C PRO A 42 11.16 13.06 -5.75
N GLU A 43 10.83 13.04 -4.47
CA GLU A 43 11.67 12.46 -3.42
C GLU A 43 11.85 10.96 -3.57
N TRP A 44 10.95 10.32 -4.30
CA TRP A 44 10.95 8.88 -4.54
C TRP A 44 11.56 8.52 -5.88
N SER A 45 12.01 9.51 -6.66
CA SER A 45 12.56 9.29 -7.99
C SER A 45 13.80 8.41 -7.95
N GLY A 46 13.83 7.37 -8.79
CA GLY A 46 14.95 6.44 -8.87
C GLY A 46 15.02 5.41 -7.76
N LEU A 47 14.07 5.42 -6.81
CA LEU A 47 14.05 4.46 -5.72
C LEU A 47 13.27 3.19 -6.10
N ALA A 48 13.72 2.04 -5.58
CA ALA A 48 12.92 0.82 -5.62
C ALA A 48 11.88 0.91 -4.50
N ILE A 49 10.60 0.82 -4.85
CA ILE A 49 9.50 0.99 -3.89
C ILE A 49 8.89 -0.37 -3.61
N ARG A 50 8.76 -0.72 -2.31
CA ARG A 50 8.10 -1.94 -1.86
C ARG A 50 6.97 -1.59 -0.90
N ALA A 51 5.89 -2.38 -0.98
CA ALA A 51 4.78 -2.29 -0.05
C ALA A 51 4.93 -3.39 1.01
N PHE A 52 4.99 -3.00 2.26
CA PHE A 52 5.02 -3.90 3.41
C PHE A 52 3.63 -3.93 4.03
N TRP A 53 3.03 -5.12 4.07
CA TRP A 53 1.64 -5.31 4.45
C TRP A 53 1.54 -5.71 5.92
N HIS A 54 0.88 -4.89 6.74
CA HIS A 54 0.61 -5.16 8.15
C HIS A 54 -0.86 -5.48 8.30
N THR A 55 -1.19 -6.76 8.43
CA THR A 55 -2.57 -7.23 8.38
C THR A 55 -3.23 -7.31 9.75
N PRO A 56 -4.57 -7.15 9.84
CA PRO A 56 -5.27 -7.31 11.11
C PRO A 56 -5.23 -8.73 11.68
N SER A 57 -4.94 -9.73 10.85
CA SER A 57 -4.82 -11.12 11.30
C SER A 57 -3.48 -11.42 12.00
N GLY A 58 -2.50 -10.52 11.89
CA GLY A 58 -1.16 -10.75 12.43
C GLY A 58 -0.27 -11.61 11.55
N THR A 59 -0.78 -12.15 10.44
CA THR A 59 0.00 -12.91 9.48
C THR A 59 0.22 -12.06 8.24
N ASP A 60 1.42 -11.54 8.08
CA ASP A 60 1.72 -10.61 6.99
C ASP A 60 2.26 -11.36 5.78
N PRO A 61 1.79 -11.03 4.56
CA PRO A 61 2.39 -11.58 3.35
C PRO A 61 3.77 -10.97 3.12
N PRO A 62 4.61 -11.59 2.27
CA PRO A 62 5.87 -10.98 1.87
C PRO A 62 5.66 -9.61 1.24
N ALA A 63 6.66 -8.74 1.38
CA ALA A 63 6.63 -7.42 0.76
C ALA A 63 6.50 -7.54 -0.77
N SER A 64 5.73 -6.62 -1.36
CA SER A 64 5.49 -6.58 -2.80
C SER A 64 6.24 -5.42 -3.43
N LEU A 65 6.95 -5.70 -4.54
CA LEU A 65 7.62 -4.66 -5.30
C LEU A 65 6.58 -3.89 -6.14
N VAL A 66 6.65 -2.56 -6.08
CA VAL A 66 5.86 -1.70 -6.97
C VAL A 66 6.53 -1.70 -8.34
N VAL A 67 5.80 -2.13 -9.36
CA VAL A 67 6.29 -2.22 -10.75
C VAL A 67 5.43 -1.33 -11.64
N ASP A 68 6.08 -0.46 -12.40
CA ASP A 68 5.40 0.50 -13.30
C ASP A 68 4.32 1.31 -12.57
N GLY A 69 4.60 1.71 -11.34
CA GLY A 69 3.70 2.52 -10.53
C GLY A 69 2.47 1.76 -10.02
N SER A 70 2.50 0.43 -9.99
CA SER A 70 1.36 -0.36 -9.53
C SER A 70 1.80 -1.55 -8.68
N VAL A 71 0.96 -1.92 -7.73
CA VAL A 71 1.15 -3.12 -6.91
C VAL A 71 -0.18 -3.82 -6.70
N THR A 72 -0.19 -5.14 -6.85
CA THR A 72 -1.39 -5.95 -6.58
C THR A 72 -1.47 -6.28 -5.10
N VAL A 73 -2.64 -6.08 -4.51
CA VAL A 73 -2.87 -6.40 -3.09
C VAL A 73 -2.91 -7.92 -2.91
N PRO A 74 -2.04 -8.49 -2.06
CA PRO A 74 -2.06 -9.94 -1.80
C PRO A 74 -3.36 -10.37 -1.13
N ALA A 75 -3.79 -11.62 -1.40
CA ALA A 75 -5.02 -12.16 -0.86
C ALA A 75 -5.08 -12.15 0.68
N LEU A 76 -3.94 -12.35 1.35
CA LEU A 76 -3.87 -12.32 2.81
C LEU A 76 -4.26 -10.96 3.40
N VAL A 77 -4.07 -9.87 2.66
CA VAL A 77 -4.39 -8.51 3.14
C VAL A 77 -5.90 -8.35 3.37
N THR A 78 -6.71 -8.97 2.52
CA THR A 78 -8.17 -8.87 2.60
C THR A 78 -8.82 -10.15 3.16
N ALA A 79 -8.04 -11.06 3.72
CA ALA A 79 -8.54 -12.35 4.17
C ALA A 79 -9.47 -12.24 5.39
N LYS A 80 -9.27 -11.23 6.23
CA LYS A 80 -10.06 -11.01 7.44
C LYS A 80 -10.47 -9.55 7.55
N PRO A 81 -11.65 -9.25 8.14
CA PRO A 81 -12.05 -7.88 8.39
C PRO A 81 -11.19 -7.21 9.45
N GLY A 82 -11.08 -5.91 9.38
CA GLY A 82 -10.34 -5.11 10.36
C GLY A 82 -9.51 -4.03 9.70
N SER A 83 -8.72 -3.35 10.50
CA SER A 83 -7.82 -2.29 10.07
C SER A 83 -6.38 -2.77 10.01
N GLY A 84 -5.66 -2.32 9.00
CA GLY A 84 -4.25 -2.62 8.86
C GLY A 84 -3.50 -1.39 8.35
N CYS A 85 -2.23 -1.59 8.03
CA CYS A 85 -1.35 -0.55 7.52
C CYS A 85 -0.51 -1.08 6.37
N ILE A 86 -0.26 -0.23 5.39
CA ILE A 86 0.70 -0.51 4.32
C ILE A 86 1.83 0.48 4.48
N THR A 87 3.06 -0.01 4.64
CA THR A 87 4.25 0.84 4.67
C THR A 87 4.93 0.75 3.32
N PHE A 88 5.01 1.88 2.62
CA PHE A 88 5.79 1.97 1.39
C PHE A 88 7.20 2.41 1.74
N GLU A 89 8.20 1.66 1.29
CA GLU A 89 9.60 2.00 1.50
C GLU A 89 10.30 2.14 0.16
N GLY A 90 11.02 3.25 0.01
CA GLY A 90 11.87 3.50 -1.15
C GLY A 90 13.33 3.29 -0.78
N THR A 91 14.04 2.45 -1.55
CA THR A 91 15.43 2.12 -1.29
C THR A 91 16.31 2.41 -2.49
N ASP A 92 17.58 2.71 -2.21
CA ASP A 92 18.61 2.88 -3.21
C ASP A 92 19.83 2.03 -2.79
N GLY A 93 20.17 1.03 -3.59
CA GLY A 93 21.27 0.12 -3.29
C GLY A 93 21.09 -0.62 -1.97
N GLY A 94 19.86 -0.92 -1.57
CA GLY A 94 19.54 -1.58 -0.31
C GLY A 94 19.44 -0.66 0.89
N LYS A 95 19.70 0.66 0.70
CA LYS A 95 19.61 1.65 1.77
C LYS A 95 18.23 2.31 1.75
N LEU A 96 17.57 2.37 2.91
CA LEU A 96 16.28 3.05 3.04
C LEU A 96 16.46 4.56 2.91
N ILE A 97 15.75 5.16 1.95
CA ILE A 97 15.81 6.60 1.68
C ILE A 97 14.50 7.29 2.06
N ALA A 98 13.36 6.64 1.79
CA ALA A 98 12.04 7.23 2.01
C ALA A 98 11.06 6.18 2.51
N SER A 99 10.09 6.62 3.33
CA SER A 99 9.06 5.75 3.90
C SER A 99 7.76 6.52 4.03
N ALA A 100 6.62 5.86 3.79
CA ALA A 100 5.30 6.45 3.96
C ALA A 100 4.29 5.36 4.32
N ASP A 101 3.39 5.68 5.25
CA ASP A 101 2.36 4.75 5.71
C ASP A 101 0.99 5.16 5.19
N VAL A 102 0.16 4.15 4.88
CA VAL A 102 -1.26 4.34 4.62
C VAL A 102 -2.07 3.32 5.41
N LEU A 103 -3.11 3.80 6.08
CA LEU A 103 -4.04 2.93 6.79
C LEU A 103 -5.06 2.36 5.82
N TYR A 104 -5.51 1.12 6.06
CA TYR A 104 -6.58 0.52 5.27
C TYR A 104 -7.57 -0.20 6.18
N ARG A 105 -8.76 -0.46 5.63
CA ARG A 105 -9.81 -1.20 6.32
C ARG A 105 -10.43 -2.23 5.37
N VAL A 106 -10.69 -3.42 5.93
CA VAL A 106 -11.44 -4.49 5.27
C VAL A 106 -12.73 -4.70 6.06
N GLY A 107 -13.84 -4.66 5.38
CA GLY A 107 -15.15 -4.87 6.00
C GLY A 107 -15.52 -6.31 6.31
#